data_ac6ad4f3707695fa543399822d6d901c
#
_entry.id   ac6ad4f3707695fa543399822d6d901c
#
_cell.length_a   1.000
_cell.length_b   1.000
_cell.length_c   1.000
_cell.angle_alpha   90.00
_cell.angle_beta   90.00
_cell.angle_gamma   90.00
#
_symmetry.space_group_name_H-M   'P 1'
#
loop_
_entity.id
_entity.type
_entity.pdbx_description
1 polymer ?
#
loop_
_entity_poly.entity_id
_entity_poly.type
_entity_poly.pdbx_seq_one_letter_code
_entity_poly.pdbx_strand_id
1 'polypeptide(L)'
;MSEDSVSPDPAAPPNAAAASAVVCEAGDPGNPGQLVSGSVEACLEIAVTWHAWDGQPVARTVDGKPNTWTPAKALRRITDHLIDHLQQVEALLAGVPSIPDAWHGRFVTLDADWARFAEADYDEACSRLRRLGRWYVLRYEAAGAAAWDESRGGEWTLREIAEHVAEVRYYAEQVGSLAVLDPG
;
A
#
# COMPACT_ATOMS: atom_id res chain seq x y z
N MET A 1 -34.38 33.70 39.48
CA MET A 1 -32.97 33.48 39.81
C MET A 1 -32.69 32.06 39.36
N SER A 2 -32.22 31.91 38.13
CA SER A 2 -31.87 30.61 37.58
C SER A 2 -30.33 30.63 37.39
N GLU A 3 -29.65 29.75 38.12
CA GLU A 3 -28.19 29.58 38.00
C GLU A 3 -27.87 28.73 36.79
N ASP A 4 -27.19 29.35 35.82
CA ASP A 4 -26.60 28.68 34.67
C ASP A 4 -25.42 27.79 35.13
N SER A 5 -25.64 26.50 35.09
CA SER A 5 -24.60 25.49 35.30
C SER A 5 -23.76 25.37 34.03
N VAL A 6 -22.58 26.01 34.01
CA VAL A 6 -21.57 25.83 32.99
C VAL A 6 -20.84 24.51 33.26
N SER A 7 -21.02 23.52 32.35
CA SER A 7 -20.22 22.31 32.33
C SER A 7 -18.77 22.61 31.92
N PRO A 8 -17.76 22.05 32.56
CA PRO A 8 -16.39 22.23 32.14
C PRO A 8 -16.10 21.49 30.82
N ASP A 9 -15.41 22.22 29.96
CA ASP A 9 -14.84 21.76 28.67
C ASP A 9 -13.93 20.53 28.89
N PRO A 10 -14.04 19.45 28.09
CA PRO A 10 -13.13 18.31 28.19
C PRO A 10 -11.71 18.74 27.81
N ALA A 11 -10.78 18.51 28.72
CA ALA A 11 -9.37 18.84 28.59
C ALA A 11 -8.78 18.32 27.25
N ALA A 12 -8.07 19.20 26.56
CA ALA A 12 -7.30 18.87 25.37
C ALA A 12 -6.31 17.72 25.65
N PRO A 13 -6.09 16.81 24.68
CA PRO A 13 -5.14 15.73 24.85
C PRO A 13 -3.73 16.29 25.05
N PRO A 14 -2.89 15.64 25.86
CA PRO A 14 -1.54 16.12 26.14
C PRO A 14 -0.71 16.14 24.86
N ASN A 15 -0.03 17.25 24.70
CA ASN A 15 0.88 17.71 23.69
C ASN A 15 1.71 16.59 23.02
N ALA A 16 1.57 16.47 21.69
CA ALA A 16 2.38 15.62 20.82
C ALA A 16 3.79 16.25 20.61
N ALA A 17 4.58 16.25 21.65
CA ALA A 17 5.99 16.67 21.60
C ALA A 17 6.88 15.62 22.25
N ALA A 18 6.91 14.43 21.67
CA ALA A 18 7.99 13.46 21.74
C ALA A 18 7.73 12.40 20.65
N ALA A 19 7.87 12.76 19.38
CA ALA A 19 8.18 11.79 18.36
C ALA A 19 9.59 11.29 18.66
N SER A 20 9.71 10.40 19.64
CA SER A 20 10.87 9.53 19.76
C SER A 20 11.00 8.86 18.41
N ALA A 21 12.14 9.09 17.75
CA ALA A 21 12.56 8.28 16.64
C ALA A 21 12.43 6.82 17.09
N VAL A 22 11.42 6.13 16.61
CA VAL A 22 11.34 4.68 16.72
C VAL A 22 12.53 4.20 15.91
N VAL A 23 13.60 3.87 16.62
CA VAL A 23 14.70 3.09 16.07
C VAL A 23 14.02 1.80 15.62
N CYS A 24 13.76 1.68 14.33
CA CYS A 24 13.41 0.40 13.73
C CYS A 24 14.58 -0.53 14.05
N GLU A 25 14.44 -1.39 15.06
CA GLU A 25 15.30 -2.55 15.16
C GLU A 25 15.24 -3.24 13.80
N ALA A 26 16.41 -3.41 13.19
CA ALA A 26 16.51 -4.11 11.93
C ALA A 26 15.96 -5.52 12.14
N GLY A 27 14.75 -5.77 11.68
CA GLY A 27 14.16 -7.11 11.74
C GLY A 27 15.05 -8.13 11.03
N ASP A 28 14.76 -9.42 11.22
CA ASP A 28 15.48 -10.49 10.54
C ASP A 28 15.63 -10.17 9.04
N PRO A 29 16.86 -10.03 8.51
CA PRO A 29 17.08 -9.73 7.10
C PRO A 29 16.52 -10.83 6.16
N GLY A 30 16.25 -12.02 6.68
CA GLY A 30 15.56 -13.09 5.97
C GLY A 30 14.05 -12.98 5.93
N ASN A 31 13.44 -12.01 6.65
CA ASN A 31 12.00 -11.83 6.72
C ASN A 31 11.42 -11.43 5.34
N PRO A 32 10.60 -12.30 4.68
CA PRO A 32 10.06 -12.01 3.35
C PRO A 32 9.18 -10.75 3.31
N GLY A 33 8.58 -10.34 4.42
CA GLY A 33 7.83 -9.09 4.51
C GLY A 33 8.66 -7.84 4.21
N GLN A 34 10.00 -7.92 4.32
CA GLN A 34 10.90 -6.83 3.93
C GLN A 34 10.90 -6.59 2.42
N LEU A 35 10.71 -7.64 1.60
CA LEU A 35 10.56 -7.51 0.14
C LEU A 35 9.35 -6.63 -0.20
N VAL A 36 8.23 -6.89 0.48
CA VAL A 36 7.00 -6.10 0.29
C VAL A 36 7.20 -4.65 0.72
N SER A 37 7.79 -4.45 1.90
CA SER A 37 8.08 -3.09 2.40
C SER A 37 9.01 -2.31 1.48
N GLY A 38 10.06 -2.96 0.94
CA GLY A 38 10.97 -2.36 -0.04
C GLY A 38 10.27 -1.99 -1.36
N SER A 39 9.37 -2.85 -1.84
CA SER A 39 8.58 -2.57 -3.04
C SER A 39 7.60 -1.43 -2.85
N VAL A 40 7.04 -1.27 -1.65
CA VAL A 40 6.22 -0.10 -1.29
C VAL A 40 7.04 1.19 -1.42
N GLU A 41 8.25 1.24 -0.86
CA GLU A 41 9.10 2.43 -1.00
C GLU A 41 9.45 2.70 -2.48
N ALA A 42 9.75 1.66 -3.25
CA ALA A 42 9.99 1.81 -4.69
C ALA A 42 8.75 2.35 -5.46
N CYS A 43 7.53 1.97 -5.06
CA CYS A 43 6.30 2.57 -5.61
C CYS A 43 6.21 4.07 -5.27
N LEU A 44 6.53 4.43 -4.03
CA LEU A 44 6.47 5.83 -3.57
C LEU A 44 7.54 6.70 -4.22
N GLU A 45 8.73 6.16 -4.50
CA GLU A 45 9.78 6.85 -5.27
C GLU A 45 9.31 7.20 -6.69
N ILE A 46 8.50 6.38 -7.33
CA ILE A 46 7.90 6.68 -8.62
C ILE A 46 6.77 7.70 -8.46
N ALA A 47 5.91 7.49 -7.47
CA ALA A 47 4.69 8.27 -7.26
C ALA A 47 4.95 9.72 -6.81
N VAL A 48 6.13 10.03 -6.29
CA VAL A 48 6.47 11.39 -5.79
C VAL A 48 6.27 12.48 -6.84
N THR A 49 6.38 12.14 -8.13
CA THR A 49 6.22 13.08 -9.25
C THR A 49 4.80 13.16 -9.79
N TRP A 50 3.85 12.36 -9.27
CA TRP A 50 2.51 12.25 -9.87
C TRP A 50 1.63 13.49 -9.69
N HIS A 51 1.98 14.40 -8.78
CA HIS A 51 1.35 15.71 -8.69
C HIS A 51 1.51 16.57 -9.96
N ALA A 52 2.51 16.24 -10.81
CA ALA A 52 2.73 16.86 -12.12
C ALA A 52 1.85 16.27 -13.25
N TRP A 53 0.93 15.36 -12.93
CA TRP A 53 0.06 14.76 -13.94
C TRP A 53 -0.84 15.80 -14.61
N ASP A 54 -0.80 15.82 -15.95
CA ASP A 54 -1.52 16.77 -16.81
C ASP A 54 -2.97 16.37 -17.10
N GLY A 55 -3.46 15.29 -16.51
CA GLY A 55 -4.81 14.76 -16.77
C GLY A 55 -4.87 13.80 -17.96
N GLN A 56 -3.76 13.59 -18.71
CA GLN A 56 -3.74 12.65 -19.82
C GLN A 56 -3.40 11.23 -19.33
N PRO A 57 -4.20 10.23 -19.71
CA PRO A 57 -3.93 8.86 -19.31
C PRO A 57 -2.70 8.29 -20.00
N VAL A 58 -2.01 7.41 -19.32
CA VAL A 58 -0.94 6.61 -19.92
C VAL A 58 -1.57 5.36 -20.54
N ALA A 59 -1.49 5.27 -21.87
CA ALA A 59 -1.94 4.07 -22.59
C ALA A 59 -0.87 2.98 -22.53
N ARG A 60 -1.27 1.76 -22.22
CA ARG A 60 -0.44 0.56 -22.18
C ARG A 60 -1.15 -0.59 -22.90
N THR A 61 -0.38 -1.62 -23.24
CA THR A 61 -0.95 -2.92 -23.65
C THR A 61 -0.57 -3.94 -22.59
N VAL A 62 -1.57 -4.58 -22.01
CA VAL A 62 -1.41 -5.61 -20.97
C VAL A 62 -2.09 -6.88 -21.46
N ASP A 63 -1.36 -7.98 -21.55
CA ASP A 63 -1.87 -9.26 -22.07
C ASP A 63 -2.56 -9.11 -23.44
N GLY A 64 -1.97 -8.28 -24.33
CA GLY A 64 -2.51 -8.01 -25.65
C GLY A 64 -3.77 -7.13 -25.69
N LYS A 65 -4.22 -6.58 -24.56
CA LYS A 65 -5.39 -5.72 -24.45
C LYS A 65 -4.99 -4.26 -24.16
N PRO A 66 -5.68 -3.28 -24.74
CA PRO A 66 -5.50 -1.88 -24.39
C PRO A 66 -5.84 -1.68 -22.90
N ASN A 67 -5.03 -0.92 -22.21
CA ASN A 67 -5.26 -0.55 -20.83
C ASN A 67 -4.88 0.91 -20.60
N THR A 68 -5.61 1.58 -19.75
CA THR A 68 -5.43 2.99 -19.43
C THR A 68 -5.02 3.12 -17.97
N TRP A 69 -3.98 3.91 -17.72
CA TRP A 69 -3.46 4.16 -16.40
C TRP A 69 -3.46 5.64 -16.06
N THR A 70 -3.77 5.92 -14.81
CA THR A 70 -3.69 7.24 -14.17
C THR A 70 -3.01 7.08 -12.82
N PRO A 71 -2.47 8.14 -12.20
CA PRO A 71 -1.92 8.08 -10.86
C PRO A 71 -2.86 7.46 -9.82
N ALA A 72 -4.12 7.92 -9.79
CA ALA A 72 -5.12 7.42 -8.85
C ALA A 72 -5.44 5.93 -9.07
N LYS A 73 -5.56 5.47 -10.33
CA LYS A 73 -5.75 4.05 -10.66
C LYS A 73 -4.57 3.21 -10.20
N ALA A 74 -3.34 3.65 -10.46
CA ALA A 74 -2.15 2.92 -10.06
C ALA A 74 -2.10 2.78 -8.53
N LEU A 75 -2.33 3.88 -7.79
CA LEU A 75 -2.36 3.86 -6.33
C LEU A 75 -3.45 2.94 -5.78
N ARG A 76 -4.65 2.98 -6.36
CA ARG A 76 -5.74 2.07 -6.00
C ARG A 76 -5.31 0.61 -6.19
N ARG A 77 -4.72 0.27 -7.34
CA ARG A 77 -4.28 -1.11 -7.61
C ARG A 77 -3.14 -1.56 -6.70
N ILE A 78 -2.19 -0.68 -6.36
CA ILE A 78 -1.16 -0.97 -5.37
C ILE A 78 -1.82 -1.31 -4.03
N THR A 79 -2.74 -0.46 -3.58
CA THR A 79 -3.42 -0.63 -2.29
C THR A 79 -4.25 -1.92 -2.25
N ASP A 80 -5.08 -2.15 -3.28
CA ASP A 80 -5.92 -3.35 -3.37
C ASP A 80 -5.06 -4.62 -3.35
N HIS A 81 -3.99 -4.68 -4.15
CA HIS A 81 -3.11 -5.84 -4.21
C HIS A 81 -2.46 -6.16 -2.86
N LEU A 82 -2.00 -5.13 -2.14
CA LEU A 82 -1.46 -5.31 -0.79
C LEU A 82 -2.52 -5.84 0.18
N ILE A 83 -3.74 -5.32 0.13
CA ILE A 83 -4.84 -5.75 1.02
C ILE A 83 -5.28 -7.18 0.71
N ASP A 84 -5.47 -7.51 -0.56
CA ASP A 84 -5.94 -8.82 -1.00
C ASP A 84 -4.99 -9.93 -0.54
N HIS A 85 -3.69 -9.76 -0.75
CA HIS A 85 -2.72 -10.75 -0.33
C HIS A 85 -2.44 -10.74 1.17
N LEU A 86 -2.64 -9.63 1.86
CA LEU A 86 -2.59 -9.63 3.32
C LEU A 86 -3.74 -10.49 3.90
N GLN A 87 -4.95 -10.40 3.31
CA GLN A 87 -6.07 -11.28 3.65
C GLN A 87 -5.72 -12.75 3.40
N GLN A 88 -5.04 -13.05 2.28
CA GLN A 88 -4.58 -14.41 1.97
C GLN A 88 -3.59 -14.92 3.03
N VAL A 89 -2.61 -14.11 3.43
CA VAL A 89 -1.65 -14.45 4.51
C VAL A 89 -2.39 -14.75 5.81
N GLU A 90 -3.35 -13.90 6.20
CA GLU A 90 -4.13 -14.09 7.42
C GLU A 90 -4.97 -15.37 7.37
N ALA A 91 -5.61 -15.65 6.24
CA ALA A 91 -6.40 -16.87 6.05
C ALA A 91 -5.53 -18.13 6.18
N LEU A 92 -4.37 -18.16 5.51
CA LEU A 92 -3.42 -19.28 5.60
C LEU A 92 -2.93 -19.51 7.03
N LEU A 93 -2.59 -18.45 7.74
CA LEU A 93 -2.12 -18.56 9.14
C LEU A 93 -3.25 -18.98 10.10
N ALA A 94 -4.49 -18.63 9.80
CA ALA A 94 -5.66 -19.06 10.53
C ALA A 94 -6.13 -20.48 10.17
N GLY A 95 -5.57 -21.09 9.10
CA GLY A 95 -5.99 -22.40 8.61
C GLY A 95 -7.40 -22.40 7.99
N VAL A 96 -7.82 -21.27 7.41
CA VAL A 96 -9.12 -21.13 6.74
C VAL A 96 -8.91 -20.77 5.26
N PRO A 97 -9.89 -21.07 4.37
CA PRO A 97 -9.80 -20.69 2.96
C PRO A 97 -9.71 -19.17 2.79
N SER A 98 -8.85 -18.71 1.88
CA SER A 98 -8.83 -17.32 1.44
C SER A 98 -10.04 -17.01 0.57
N ILE A 99 -10.43 -15.73 0.52
CA ILE A 99 -11.45 -15.25 -0.43
C ILE A 99 -10.72 -14.94 -1.74
N PRO A 100 -11.07 -15.60 -2.87
CA PRO A 100 -10.41 -15.33 -4.14
C PRO A 100 -10.74 -13.91 -4.64
N ASP A 101 -9.73 -13.19 -5.16
CA ASP A 101 -9.96 -11.95 -5.89
C ASP A 101 -10.67 -12.25 -7.22
N ALA A 102 -11.95 -11.93 -7.30
CA ALA A 102 -12.77 -12.03 -8.51
C ALA A 102 -12.85 -10.70 -9.28
N TRP A 103 -12.22 -9.65 -8.80
CA TRP A 103 -12.28 -8.32 -9.37
C TRP A 103 -11.19 -8.08 -10.44
N HIS A 104 -11.60 -7.69 -11.63
CA HIS A 104 -10.68 -7.39 -12.74
C HIS A 104 -10.14 -5.95 -12.70
N GLY A 105 -9.83 -5.45 -11.51
CA GLY A 105 -9.54 -4.04 -11.24
C GLY A 105 -8.45 -3.43 -12.10
N ARG A 106 -7.46 -4.21 -12.55
CA ARG A 106 -6.39 -3.68 -13.41
C ARG A 106 -6.86 -3.25 -14.80
N PHE A 107 -7.96 -3.82 -15.32
CA PHE A 107 -8.52 -3.46 -16.63
C PHE A 107 -9.65 -2.44 -16.53
N VAL A 108 -10.12 -2.11 -15.34
CA VAL A 108 -11.20 -1.16 -15.12
C VAL A 108 -10.63 0.18 -14.67
N THR A 109 -11.04 1.24 -15.32
CA THR A 109 -10.77 2.63 -14.90
C THR A 109 -12.09 3.21 -14.40
N LEU A 110 -12.14 3.58 -13.14
CA LEU A 110 -13.31 4.16 -12.48
C LEU A 110 -13.34 5.67 -12.67
N ASP A 111 -14.48 6.31 -12.48
CA ASP A 111 -14.58 7.78 -12.54
C ASP A 111 -13.64 8.45 -11.53
N ALA A 112 -13.51 7.88 -10.33
CA ALA A 112 -12.59 8.37 -9.32
C ALA A 112 -11.10 8.29 -9.73
N ASP A 113 -10.74 7.40 -10.65
CA ASP A 113 -9.37 7.26 -11.14
C ASP A 113 -8.93 8.47 -12.00
N TRP A 114 -9.88 9.31 -12.45
CA TRP A 114 -9.61 10.53 -13.23
C TRP A 114 -9.44 11.78 -12.35
N ALA A 115 -9.55 11.64 -11.04
CA ALA A 115 -9.32 12.75 -10.12
C ALA A 115 -7.87 13.27 -10.27
N ARG A 116 -7.72 14.60 -10.15
CA ARG A 116 -6.39 15.20 -10.10
C ARG A 116 -5.62 14.62 -8.92
N PHE A 117 -4.38 14.24 -9.16
CA PHE A 117 -3.46 13.78 -8.12
C PHE A 117 -2.68 14.98 -7.58
N ALA A 118 -2.84 15.29 -6.30
CA ALA A 118 -2.20 16.40 -5.61
C ALA A 118 -1.14 15.91 -4.62
N GLU A 119 -0.35 16.82 -4.07
CA GLU A 119 0.64 16.49 -3.03
C GLU A 119 -0.01 15.82 -1.81
N ALA A 120 -1.21 16.27 -1.40
CA ALA A 120 -1.94 15.67 -0.30
C ALA A 120 -2.33 14.21 -0.56
N ASP A 121 -2.59 13.83 -1.82
CA ASP A 121 -2.86 12.43 -2.19
C ASP A 121 -1.59 11.59 -2.07
N TYR A 122 -0.42 12.17 -2.40
CA TYR A 122 0.87 11.53 -2.19
C TYR A 122 1.20 11.33 -0.70
N ASP A 123 0.97 12.35 0.13
CA ASP A 123 1.19 12.26 1.58
C ASP A 123 0.30 11.19 2.22
N GLU A 124 -0.96 11.12 1.80
CA GLU A 124 -1.89 10.08 2.25
C GLU A 124 -1.44 8.70 1.78
N ALA A 125 -0.98 8.58 0.52
CA ALA A 125 -0.43 7.34 -0.02
C ALA A 125 0.80 6.88 0.77
N CYS A 126 1.75 7.76 1.08
CA CYS A 126 2.91 7.47 1.92
C CYS A 126 2.48 6.90 3.27
N SER A 127 1.53 7.56 3.93
CA SER A 127 1.01 7.13 5.23
C SER A 127 0.36 5.74 5.16
N ARG A 128 -0.48 5.51 4.17
CA ARG A 128 -1.23 4.25 4.00
C ARG A 128 -0.33 3.10 3.59
N LEU A 129 0.46 3.26 2.54
CA LEU A 129 1.26 2.19 1.96
C LEU A 129 2.39 1.76 2.90
N ARG A 130 3.05 2.70 3.58
CA ARG A 130 4.08 2.37 4.59
C ARG A 130 3.51 1.56 5.75
N ARG A 131 2.28 1.87 6.20
CA ARG A 131 1.62 1.06 7.23
C ARG A 131 1.31 -0.34 6.74
N LEU A 132 0.87 -0.50 5.49
CA LEU A 132 0.64 -1.81 4.88
C LEU A 132 1.96 -2.58 4.74
N GLY A 133 3.02 -1.98 4.21
CA GLY A 133 4.34 -2.60 4.13
C GLY A 133 4.87 -3.03 5.51
N ARG A 134 4.73 -2.16 6.52
CA ARG A 134 5.09 -2.50 7.90
C ARG A 134 4.25 -3.65 8.47
N TRP A 135 2.96 -3.72 8.11
CA TRP A 135 2.10 -4.83 8.55
C TRP A 135 2.61 -6.17 8.03
N TYR A 136 3.02 -6.25 6.76
CA TYR A 136 3.66 -7.46 6.23
C TYR A 136 4.89 -7.86 7.05
N VAL A 137 5.81 -6.94 7.30
CA VAL A 137 7.01 -7.22 8.12
C VAL A 137 6.64 -7.81 9.48
N LEU A 138 5.74 -7.16 10.20
CA LEU A 138 5.30 -7.60 11.54
C LEU A 138 4.60 -8.95 11.50
N ARG A 139 3.77 -9.20 10.47
CA ARG A 139 3.01 -10.43 10.37
C ARG A 139 3.90 -11.62 10.06
N TYR A 140 4.88 -11.45 9.18
CA TYR A 140 5.86 -12.49 8.87
C TYR A 140 6.80 -12.75 10.06
N GLU A 141 7.21 -11.70 10.77
CA GLU A 141 7.98 -11.84 12.00
C GLU A 141 7.20 -12.65 13.06
N ALA A 142 5.94 -12.32 13.28
CA ALA A 142 5.07 -13.03 14.22
C ALA A 142 4.81 -14.50 13.82
N ALA A 143 4.79 -14.81 12.52
CA ALA A 143 4.66 -16.18 12.04
C ALA A 143 5.92 -17.01 12.30
N GLY A 144 7.10 -16.40 12.30
CA GLY A 144 8.40 -17.01 12.50
C GLY A 144 8.95 -17.72 11.25
N ALA A 145 10.26 -17.83 11.17
CA ALA A 145 10.97 -18.32 9.98
C ALA A 145 10.53 -19.71 9.51
N ALA A 146 10.21 -20.60 10.43
CA ALA A 146 9.76 -21.95 10.10
C ALA A 146 8.43 -21.98 9.30
N ALA A 147 7.58 -20.96 9.48
CA ALA A 147 6.29 -20.87 8.80
C ALA A 147 6.40 -20.32 7.37
N TRP A 148 7.50 -19.64 7.01
CA TRP A 148 7.61 -18.93 5.74
C TRP A 148 7.62 -19.85 4.53
N ASP A 149 8.24 -21.02 4.65
CA ASP A 149 8.40 -22.01 3.59
C ASP A 149 7.54 -23.26 3.82
N GLU A 150 6.65 -23.23 4.82
CA GLU A 150 5.75 -24.34 5.12
C GLU A 150 4.69 -24.49 4.02
N SER A 151 4.63 -25.71 3.44
CA SER A 151 3.60 -26.06 2.46
C SER A 151 2.23 -26.27 3.13
N ARG A 152 1.18 -25.63 2.59
CA ARG A 152 -0.19 -25.65 3.10
C ARG A 152 -1.17 -26.13 2.04
N GLY A 153 -1.18 -27.45 1.79
CA GLY A 153 -2.24 -28.07 0.99
C GLY A 153 -2.26 -27.68 -0.49
N GLY A 154 -1.12 -27.25 -1.06
CA GLY A 154 -1.02 -26.80 -2.45
C GLY A 154 -1.26 -25.32 -2.67
N GLU A 155 -1.55 -24.56 -1.61
CA GLU A 155 -1.50 -23.10 -1.60
C GLU A 155 -0.05 -22.61 -1.63
N TRP A 156 0.14 -21.37 -2.03
CA TRP A 156 1.44 -20.70 -1.96
C TRP A 156 1.95 -20.66 -0.52
N THR A 157 3.24 -20.83 -0.36
CA THR A 157 3.91 -20.53 0.91
C THR A 157 3.85 -19.03 1.23
N LEU A 158 4.08 -18.68 2.48
CA LEU A 158 4.14 -17.25 2.84
C LEU A 158 5.25 -16.52 2.07
N ARG A 159 6.39 -17.17 1.81
CA ARG A 159 7.47 -16.60 1.00
C ARG A 159 7.03 -16.33 -0.43
N GLU A 160 6.41 -17.29 -1.10
CA GLU A 160 5.89 -17.12 -2.46
C GLU A 160 4.86 -16.00 -2.56
N ILE A 161 4.00 -15.85 -1.52
CA ILE A 161 3.07 -14.71 -1.46
C ILE A 161 3.84 -13.39 -1.36
N ALA A 162 4.86 -13.30 -0.49
CA ALA A 162 5.63 -12.07 -0.35
C ALA A 162 6.40 -11.71 -1.63
N GLU A 163 6.98 -12.69 -2.31
CA GLU A 163 7.66 -12.52 -3.59
C GLU A 163 6.69 -11.99 -4.66
N HIS A 164 5.50 -12.59 -4.76
CA HIS A 164 4.45 -12.11 -5.67
C HIS A 164 3.96 -10.70 -5.32
N VAL A 165 3.72 -10.44 -4.04
CA VAL A 165 3.28 -9.11 -3.58
C VAL A 165 4.34 -8.04 -3.84
N ALA A 166 5.61 -8.40 -3.78
CA ALA A 166 6.71 -7.48 -4.10
C ALA A 166 6.70 -7.03 -5.58
N GLU A 167 6.00 -7.75 -6.47
CA GLU A 167 5.77 -7.29 -7.86
C GLU A 167 4.80 -6.12 -7.96
N VAL A 168 4.22 -5.66 -6.87
CA VAL A 168 3.27 -4.52 -6.80
C VAL A 168 3.81 -3.24 -7.47
N ARG A 169 5.12 -3.08 -7.52
CA ARG A 169 5.81 -2.00 -8.24
C ARG A 169 5.40 -1.91 -9.72
N TYR A 170 5.03 -3.03 -10.32
CA TYR A 170 4.48 -3.07 -11.67
C TYR A 170 3.37 -2.03 -11.90
N TYR A 171 2.48 -1.82 -10.91
CA TYR A 171 1.39 -0.84 -11.06
C TYR A 171 1.89 0.61 -11.08
N ALA A 172 2.89 0.94 -10.28
CA ALA A 172 3.51 2.27 -10.32
C ALA A 172 4.23 2.52 -11.66
N GLU A 173 4.91 1.51 -12.17
CA GLU A 173 5.63 1.56 -13.45
C GLU A 173 4.70 1.75 -14.66
N GLN A 174 3.42 1.40 -14.56
CA GLN A 174 2.46 1.68 -15.64
C GLN A 174 2.26 3.18 -15.87
N VAL A 175 2.34 3.98 -14.84
CA VAL A 175 2.36 5.46 -14.93
C VAL A 175 3.79 5.95 -15.16
N GLY A 176 4.73 5.44 -14.38
CA GLY A 176 6.12 5.89 -14.36
C GLY A 176 6.30 7.22 -13.63
N SER A 177 7.55 7.69 -13.59
CA SER A 177 7.85 9.04 -13.10
C SER A 177 7.43 10.07 -14.14
N LEU A 178 6.78 11.14 -13.70
CA LEU A 178 6.34 12.23 -14.55
C LEU A 178 7.37 13.38 -14.52
N ALA A 179 7.55 14.08 -15.63
CA ALA A 179 8.43 15.24 -15.68
C ALA A 179 7.79 16.39 -14.88
N VAL A 180 8.48 16.80 -13.82
CA VAL A 180 8.13 18.05 -13.11
C VAL A 180 8.68 19.19 -14.00
N LEU A 181 7.78 19.95 -14.61
CA LEU A 181 8.19 21.16 -15.33
C LEU A 181 8.70 22.17 -14.32
N ASP A 182 9.97 22.51 -14.40
CA ASP A 182 10.56 23.57 -13.58
C ASP A 182 9.84 24.87 -13.93
N PRO A 183 9.17 25.56 -13.00
CA PRO A 183 8.57 26.86 -13.28
C PRO A 183 9.73 27.85 -13.46
N GLY A 184 10.11 28.12 -14.74
CA GLY A 184 11.14 29.08 -15.09
C GLY A 184 10.89 30.48 -14.55
#